data_5285ec8442ea83b6d51b58f243980dbc
#
_entry.id   5285ec8442ea83b6d51b58f243980dbc
#
_cell.length_a   1.000
_cell.length_b   1.000
_cell.length_c   1.000
_cell.angle_alpha   90.00
_cell.angle_beta   90.00
_cell.angle_gamma   90.00
#
_symmetry.space_group_name_H-M   'P 1'
#
loop_
_entity.id
_entity.type
_entity.pdbx_description
1 polymer ?
#
loop_
_entity_poly.entity_id
_entity_poly.type
_entity_poly.pdbx_seq_one_letter_code
_entity_poly.pdbx_strand_id
1 'polypeptide(L)'
;REWIELGSPWPSQEIQDQIKIAERKKIQTDEGIIVKNSGGLSDDWTYRRYKPEDLWAFQPVQKPKIPASLKNPIDHFVEKKLDETQIKPAPTADFRSLVKRAYLDLHGLPPTPYQIYQFRLSWDKNPEKAWDELIDQLMESQHFGERSAQHWLDVARYADTAGLSNDYERSNMWRYRDYVVRSFNEDKPYDRFIVEQIAGDELWEKQPIDEKNSELLIATSFLRMGPWDPAMVLKPQARQLYLDDVVNAVGQTFLSTTMRCFKCHDHKFDPLPTKDYYRFYSVFSQTQLAERPAEFIEQENLRGMNAGKEATEKMLSFAKNKYEELYNKQEEAAKKWFAEHKKKYLDENKRRSLPDEEKPPRHVGLTPTETGRLKVRRQDDWIWTRRLERYQP
;
A
#
# COMPACT_ATOMS: atom_id res chain seq x y z
N ARG A 1 -22.98 24.96 2.23
CA ARG A 1 -23.09 25.81 1.03
C ARG A 1 -22.47 27.17 1.32
N GLU A 2 -22.91 27.87 2.36
CA GLU A 2 -22.38 29.15 2.82
C GLU A 2 -20.84 29.14 3.08
N TRP A 3 -20.32 28.08 3.67
CA TRP A 3 -18.88 27.91 3.89
C TRP A 3 -18.08 27.81 2.58
N ILE A 4 -18.63 27.14 1.56
CA ILE A 4 -18.03 27.04 0.21
C ILE A 4 -18.04 28.41 -0.48
N GLU A 5 -19.15 29.15 -0.36
CA GLU A 5 -19.32 30.49 -0.93
C GLU A 5 -18.37 31.53 -0.31
N LEU A 6 -17.93 31.30 0.94
CA LEU A 6 -16.91 32.10 1.65
C LEU A 6 -15.46 31.68 1.32
N GLY A 7 -15.24 30.80 0.33
CA GLY A 7 -13.89 30.33 -0.05
C GLY A 7 -13.33 29.25 0.86
N SER A 8 -14.21 28.53 1.60
CA SER A 8 -13.86 27.40 2.47
C SER A 8 -12.74 27.72 3.48
N PRO A 9 -12.81 28.83 4.25
CA PRO A 9 -11.75 29.21 5.16
C PRO A 9 -11.54 28.14 6.23
N TRP A 10 -10.30 27.70 6.39
CA TRP A 10 -9.94 26.77 7.46
C TRP A 10 -9.64 27.53 8.73
N PRO A 11 -10.18 27.13 9.89
CA PRO A 11 -9.93 27.82 11.16
C PRO A 11 -8.45 27.83 11.50
N SER A 12 -7.96 28.93 12.10
CA SER A 12 -6.60 28.99 12.63
C SER A 12 -6.35 27.87 13.67
N GLN A 13 -5.10 27.50 13.88
CA GLN A 13 -4.73 26.47 14.85
C GLN A 13 -5.28 26.78 16.25
N GLU A 14 -5.25 28.03 16.65
CA GLU A 14 -5.77 28.48 17.94
C GLU A 14 -7.29 28.24 18.07
N ILE A 15 -8.07 28.54 17.03
CA ILE A 15 -9.51 28.29 17.00
C ILE A 15 -9.79 26.79 17.03
N GLN A 16 -9.02 25.99 16.27
CA GLN A 16 -9.15 24.52 16.28
C GLN A 16 -8.90 23.95 17.69
N ASP A 17 -7.90 24.44 18.39
CA ASP A 17 -7.56 23.98 19.74
C ASP A 17 -8.61 24.40 20.77
N GLN A 18 -9.17 25.62 20.64
CA GLN A 18 -10.30 26.06 21.45
C GLN A 18 -11.55 25.18 21.22
N ILE A 19 -11.85 24.84 19.98
CA ILE A 19 -12.96 23.92 19.64
C ILE A 19 -12.73 22.55 20.26
N LYS A 20 -11.51 22.00 20.13
CA LYS A 20 -11.15 20.69 20.71
C LYS A 20 -11.29 20.69 22.24
N ILE A 21 -10.86 21.75 22.91
CA ILE A 21 -10.98 21.88 24.36
C ILE A 21 -12.46 22.00 24.77
N ALA A 22 -13.24 22.80 24.06
CA ALA A 22 -14.66 22.97 24.33
C ALA A 22 -15.46 21.67 24.10
N GLU A 23 -15.14 20.92 23.04
CA GLU A 23 -15.73 19.61 22.75
C GLU A 23 -15.38 18.57 23.83
N ARG A 24 -14.09 18.50 24.24
CA ARG A 24 -13.66 17.61 25.33
C ARG A 24 -14.40 17.86 26.64
N LYS A 25 -14.59 19.13 27.04
CA LYS A 25 -15.34 19.48 28.25
C LYS A 25 -16.81 19.04 28.22
N LYS A 26 -17.43 19.00 27.04
CA LYS A 26 -18.84 18.59 26.89
C LYS A 26 -19.07 17.08 27.05
N ILE A 27 -18.05 16.28 26.74
CA ILE A 27 -18.16 14.81 26.75
C ILE A 27 -17.54 14.16 27.99
N GLN A 28 -16.78 14.90 28.77
CA GLN A 28 -16.13 14.40 29.99
C GLN A 28 -17.05 14.61 31.21
N THR A 29 -17.38 13.53 31.91
CA THR A 29 -18.19 13.54 33.14
C THR A 29 -17.43 12.83 34.25
N ASP A 30 -17.86 13.02 35.50
CA ASP A 30 -17.28 12.35 36.68
C ASP A 30 -17.41 10.81 36.61
N GLU A 31 -18.32 10.31 35.78
CA GLU A 31 -18.58 8.88 35.57
C GLU A 31 -17.89 8.31 34.32
N GLY A 32 -17.12 9.11 33.58
CA GLY A 32 -16.43 8.73 32.36
C GLY A 32 -16.74 9.60 31.15
N ILE A 33 -16.29 9.17 30.00
CA ILE A 33 -16.49 9.89 28.72
C ILE A 33 -17.75 9.36 28.05
N ILE A 34 -18.69 10.27 27.74
CA ILE A 34 -19.90 9.95 26.99
C ILE A 34 -19.60 10.10 25.49
N VAL A 35 -19.72 9.01 24.75
CA VAL A 35 -19.68 8.99 23.28
C VAL A 35 -21.12 8.80 22.79
N LYS A 36 -21.64 9.82 22.11
CA LYS A 36 -22.98 9.79 21.56
C LYS A 36 -22.99 8.95 20.27
N ASN A 37 -23.66 7.82 20.36
CA ASN A 37 -23.76 6.85 19.27
C ASN A 37 -25.05 7.05 18.46
N SER A 38 -25.04 6.63 17.20
CA SER A 38 -26.08 6.94 16.20
C SER A 38 -27.11 5.84 15.97
N GLY A 39 -27.14 4.75 16.76
CA GLY A 39 -28.04 3.70 16.29
C GLY A 39 -28.29 2.49 17.19
N GLY A 40 -28.24 2.65 18.49
CA GLY A 40 -28.65 1.57 19.39
C GLY A 40 -30.15 1.50 19.60
N LEU A 41 -30.68 0.31 19.81
CA LEU A 41 -32.08 0.08 20.22
C LEU A 41 -32.27 0.33 21.72
N SER A 42 -31.22 0.64 22.47
CA SER A 42 -31.24 0.93 23.91
C SER A 42 -30.43 2.17 24.23
N ASP A 43 -30.75 2.82 25.36
CA ASP A 43 -30.02 3.97 25.87
C ASP A 43 -28.57 3.62 26.19
N ASP A 44 -28.29 2.42 26.69
CA ASP A 44 -26.93 1.95 26.98
C ASP A 44 -26.06 1.87 25.72
N TRP A 45 -26.65 1.54 24.58
CA TRP A 45 -25.95 1.57 23.30
C TRP A 45 -25.83 2.99 22.72
N THR A 46 -26.87 3.80 22.89
CA THR A 46 -26.92 5.15 22.35
C THR A 46 -26.02 6.13 23.12
N TYR A 47 -25.89 5.92 24.44
CA TYR A 47 -25.09 6.76 25.34
C TYR A 47 -23.99 5.94 26.02
N ARG A 48 -23.20 5.26 25.21
CA ARG A 48 -22.14 4.38 25.70
C ARG A 48 -21.12 5.17 26.53
N ARG A 49 -20.81 4.67 27.71
CA ARG A 49 -19.82 5.25 28.63
C ARG A 49 -18.57 4.39 28.61
N TYR A 50 -17.43 5.04 28.50
CA TYR A 50 -16.13 4.40 28.58
C TYR A 50 -15.43 4.86 29.85
N LYS A 51 -14.93 3.92 30.63
CA LYS A 51 -14.12 4.27 31.79
C LYS A 51 -12.73 4.75 31.35
N PRO A 52 -12.10 5.69 32.05
CA PRO A 52 -10.78 6.20 31.69
C PRO A 52 -9.72 5.09 31.55
N GLU A 53 -9.77 4.05 32.39
CA GLU A 53 -8.86 2.92 32.33
C GLU A 53 -8.99 2.09 31.04
N ASP A 54 -10.19 2.03 30.45
CA ASP A 54 -10.46 1.33 29.18
C ASP A 54 -10.03 2.15 27.97
N LEU A 55 -9.77 3.44 28.17
CA LEU A 55 -9.38 4.41 27.12
C LEU A 55 -7.88 4.72 27.13
N TRP A 56 -7.05 3.89 27.73
CA TRP A 56 -5.61 4.17 27.86
C TRP A 56 -4.91 4.47 26.53
N ALA A 57 -5.30 3.80 25.44
CA ALA A 57 -4.74 4.02 24.10
C ALA A 57 -5.12 5.38 23.50
N PHE A 58 -6.17 6.03 23.99
CA PHE A 58 -6.63 7.36 23.56
C PHE A 58 -6.17 8.49 24.49
N GLN A 59 -5.40 8.17 25.51
CA GLN A 59 -4.82 9.17 26.42
C GLN A 59 -3.47 9.66 25.88
N PRO A 60 -3.07 10.88 26.20
CA PRO A 60 -1.73 11.39 25.88
C PRO A 60 -0.65 10.46 26.43
N VAL A 61 0.35 10.15 25.61
CA VAL A 61 1.49 9.32 26.02
C VAL A 61 2.24 10.03 27.16
N GLN A 62 2.43 9.32 28.26
CA GLN A 62 3.19 9.81 29.41
C GLN A 62 4.47 8.99 29.57
N LYS A 63 5.59 9.67 29.81
CA LYS A 63 6.87 9.01 30.08
C LYS A 63 6.81 8.34 31.45
N PRO A 64 6.92 7.00 31.55
CA PRO A 64 6.91 6.32 32.83
C PRO A 64 8.15 6.63 33.65
N LYS A 65 8.03 6.54 34.99
CA LYS A 65 9.17 6.64 35.89
C LYS A 65 9.91 5.32 35.95
N ILE A 66 11.18 5.34 35.58
CA ILE A 66 12.08 4.18 35.59
C ILE A 66 13.19 4.43 36.60
N PRO A 67 13.58 3.43 37.41
CA PRO A 67 14.72 3.57 38.33
C PRO A 67 16.01 3.87 37.55
N ALA A 68 16.74 4.90 37.99
CA ALA A 68 18.00 5.33 37.34
C ALA A 68 19.12 4.27 37.42
N SER A 69 18.97 3.25 38.26
CA SER A 69 19.93 2.16 38.44
C SER A 69 19.89 1.11 37.33
N LEU A 70 18.87 1.11 36.45
CA LEU A 70 18.71 0.12 35.41
C LEU A 70 19.45 0.54 34.12
N LYS A 71 20.23 -0.37 33.58
CA LYS A 71 20.95 -0.17 32.31
C LYS A 71 19.98 -0.08 31.12
N ASN A 72 18.94 -0.91 31.13
CA ASN A 72 17.97 -0.98 30.04
C ASN A 72 16.55 -0.71 30.58
N PRO A 73 15.87 0.35 30.12
CA PRO A 73 14.50 0.63 30.51
C PRO A 73 13.48 -0.47 30.19
N ILE A 74 13.71 -1.26 29.15
CA ILE A 74 12.80 -2.34 28.75
C ILE A 74 12.78 -3.45 29.79
N ASP A 75 13.94 -3.76 30.39
CA ASP A 75 14.05 -4.79 31.42
C ASP A 75 13.16 -4.49 32.62
N HIS A 76 13.04 -3.21 33.00
CA HIS A 76 12.13 -2.81 34.09
C HIS A 76 10.67 -3.28 33.87
N PHE A 77 10.17 -3.10 32.65
CA PHE A 77 8.78 -3.49 32.34
C PHE A 77 8.63 -5.00 32.27
N VAL A 78 9.63 -5.68 31.72
CA VAL A 78 9.65 -7.16 31.63
C VAL A 78 9.73 -7.77 33.04
N GLU A 79 10.68 -7.33 33.87
CA GLU A 79 10.86 -7.81 35.24
C GLU A 79 9.62 -7.55 36.10
N LYS A 80 9.07 -6.33 36.03
CA LYS A 80 7.82 -6.00 36.74
C LYS A 80 6.71 -6.98 36.39
N LYS A 81 6.56 -7.33 35.10
CA LYS A 81 5.52 -8.24 34.65
C LYS A 81 5.77 -9.69 35.10
N LEU A 82 7.03 -10.11 35.06
CA LEU A 82 7.44 -11.42 35.58
C LEU A 82 7.17 -11.53 37.08
N ASP A 83 7.47 -10.51 37.86
CA ASP A 83 7.21 -10.46 39.31
C ASP A 83 5.70 -10.52 39.63
N GLU A 84 4.89 -9.73 38.91
CA GLU A 84 3.43 -9.77 39.05
C GLU A 84 2.85 -11.15 38.79
N THR A 85 3.43 -11.90 37.85
CA THR A 85 2.96 -13.24 37.47
C THR A 85 3.70 -14.38 38.18
N GLN A 86 4.67 -14.07 39.05
CA GLN A 86 5.50 -15.04 39.80
C GLN A 86 6.24 -16.03 38.86
N ILE A 87 6.63 -15.55 37.64
CA ILE A 87 7.37 -16.33 36.67
C ILE A 87 8.85 -15.92 36.74
N LYS A 88 9.74 -16.89 36.88
CA LYS A 88 11.18 -16.65 36.83
C LYS A 88 11.67 -16.62 35.40
N PRO A 89 12.54 -15.66 35.04
CA PRO A 89 13.14 -15.63 33.72
C PRO A 89 14.00 -16.89 33.47
N ALA A 90 14.01 -17.36 32.24
CA ALA A 90 14.90 -18.44 31.83
C ALA A 90 16.36 -17.96 31.85
N PRO A 91 17.35 -18.87 32.01
CA PRO A 91 18.76 -18.54 31.85
C PRO A 91 19.07 -17.96 30.46
N THR A 92 20.10 -17.14 30.37
CA THR A 92 20.59 -16.63 29.07
C THR A 92 20.83 -17.77 28.10
N ALA A 93 20.35 -17.63 26.87
CA ALA A 93 20.52 -18.63 25.84
C ALA A 93 22.03 -18.82 25.45
N ASP A 94 22.37 -20.00 24.96
CA ASP A 94 23.72 -20.27 24.46
C ASP A 94 24.05 -19.43 23.19
N PHE A 95 25.34 -19.25 22.90
CA PHE A 95 25.77 -18.40 21.80
C PHE A 95 25.23 -18.80 20.42
N ARG A 96 24.98 -20.10 20.17
CA ARG A 96 24.42 -20.57 18.88
C ARG A 96 22.96 -20.17 18.75
N SER A 97 22.22 -20.29 19.82
CA SER A 97 20.84 -19.83 19.87
C SER A 97 20.73 -18.30 19.68
N LEU A 98 21.62 -17.55 20.32
CA LEU A 98 21.67 -16.10 20.20
C LEU A 98 21.98 -15.65 18.78
N VAL A 99 23.07 -16.16 18.18
CA VAL A 99 23.43 -15.77 16.81
C VAL A 99 22.36 -16.17 15.79
N LYS A 100 21.77 -17.37 15.95
CA LYS A 100 20.68 -17.81 15.07
C LYS A 100 19.47 -16.87 15.15
N ARG A 101 19.09 -16.47 16.36
CA ARG A 101 17.96 -15.52 16.56
C ARG A 101 18.26 -14.18 15.94
N ALA A 102 19.45 -13.59 16.20
CA ALA A 102 19.83 -12.31 15.63
C ALA A 102 19.75 -12.31 14.10
N TYR A 103 20.30 -13.33 13.44
CA TYR A 103 20.21 -13.44 11.98
C TYR A 103 18.79 -13.60 11.46
N LEU A 104 17.98 -14.45 12.11
CA LEU A 104 16.58 -14.65 11.69
C LEU A 104 15.72 -13.41 11.90
N ASP A 105 15.95 -12.69 12.98
CA ASP A 105 15.16 -11.49 13.30
C ASP A 105 15.58 -10.30 12.42
N LEU A 106 16.87 -10.07 12.23
CA LEU A 106 17.39 -8.90 11.53
C LEU A 106 17.57 -9.10 10.01
N HIS A 107 17.86 -10.33 9.55
CA HIS A 107 18.04 -10.63 8.11
C HIS A 107 16.98 -11.57 7.54
N GLY A 108 16.20 -12.25 8.39
CA GLY A 108 15.22 -13.24 7.94
C GLY A 108 15.84 -14.58 7.46
N LEU A 109 17.15 -14.72 7.52
CA LEU A 109 17.90 -15.89 7.04
C LEU A 109 18.77 -16.45 8.16
N PRO A 110 19.01 -17.77 8.23
CA PRO A 110 19.93 -18.34 9.22
C PRO A 110 21.38 -17.98 8.89
N PRO A 111 22.24 -17.86 9.93
CA PRO A 111 23.67 -17.66 9.71
C PRO A 111 24.31 -18.88 9.02
N THR A 112 25.32 -18.64 8.20
CA THR A 112 26.17 -19.71 7.63
C THR A 112 27.06 -20.33 8.70
N PRO A 113 27.56 -21.56 8.50
CA PRO A 113 28.52 -22.16 9.41
C PRO A 113 29.77 -21.29 9.64
N TYR A 114 30.23 -20.58 8.63
CA TYR A 114 31.37 -19.66 8.73
C TYR A 114 31.03 -18.45 9.64
N GLN A 115 29.87 -17.85 9.52
CA GLN A 115 29.43 -16.75 10.38
C GLN A 115 29.31 -17.19 11.84
N ILE A 116 28.76 -18.38 12.10
CA ILE A 116 28.70 -18.95 13.45
C ILE A 116 30.13 -19.16 14.02
N TYR A 117 31.06 -19.67 13.21
CA TYR A 117 32.43 -19.85 13.63
C TYR A 117 33.13 -18.54 13.94
N GLN A 118 32.99 -17.52 13.10
CA GLN A 118 33.57 -16.19 13.35
C GLN A 118 33.00 -15.55 14.62
N PHE A 119 31.68 -15.61 14.80
CA PHE A 119 31.05 -15.12 16.02
C PHE A 119 31.55 -15.84 17.27
N ARG A 120 31.75 -17.16 17.19
CA ARG A 120 32.32 -17.95 18.30
C ARG A 120 33.73 -17.45 18.71
N LEU A 121 34.58 -17.16 17.76
CA LEU A 121 35.93 -16.64 18.04
C LEU A 121 35.93 -15.30 18.78
N SER A 122 34.98 -14.44 18.46
CA SER A 122 34.78 -13.15 19.14
C SER A 122 34.12 -13.34 20.52
N TRP A 123 33.12 -14.19 20.60
CA TRP A 123 32.41 -14.55 21.83
C TRP A 123 33.34 -15.12 22.91
N ASP A 124 34.24 -16.01 22.56
CA ASP A 124 35.19 -16.63 23.50
C ASP A 124 36.18 -15.60 24.08
N LYS A 125 36.37 -14.45 23.44
CA LYS A 125 37.22 -13.36 23.94
C LYS A 125 36.45 -12.40 24.83
N ASN A 126 35.29 -11.93 24.39
CA ASN A 126 34.41 -11.01 25.11
C ASN A 126 32.97 -11.16 24.61
N PRO A 127 32.10 -11.86 25.34
CA PRO A 127 30.74 -12.13 24.91
C PRO A 127 29.90 -10.84 24.69
N GLU A 128 29.99 -9.86 25.58
CA GLU A 128 29.20 -8.63 25.52
C GLU A 128 29.58 -7.83 24.28
N LYS A 129 30.86 -7.59 24.09
CA LYS A 129 31.36 -6.87 22.91
C LYS A 129 31.07 -7.61 21.60
N ALA A 130 31.23 -8.93 21.58
CA ALA A 130 30.94 -9.74 20.40
C ALA A 130 29.45 -9.67 20.01
N TRP A 131 28.56 -9.58 21.01
CA TRP A 131 27.15 -9.45 20.78
C TRP A 131 26.80 -8.07 20.17
N ASP A 132 27.30 -7.00 20.75
CA ASP A 132 27.06 -5.64 20.26
C ASP A 132 27.57 -5.46 18.83
N GLU A 133 28.82 -5.90 18.56
CA GLU A 133 29.40 -5.87 17.20
C GLU A 133 28.60 -6.68 16.18
N LEU A 134 28.04 -7.83 16.58
CA LEU A 134 27.18 -8.62 15.71
C LEU A 134 25.89 -7.88 15.38
N ILE A 135 25.23 -7.31 16.36
CA ILE A 135 23.96 -6.58 16.15
C ILE A 135 24.20 -5.37 15.25
N ASP A 136 25.23 -4.57 15.52
CA ASP A 136 25.60 -3.43 14.68
C ASP A 136 25.85 -3.85 13.23
N GLN A 137 26.67 -4.89 13.03
CA GLN A 137 26.95 -5.44 11.68
C GLN A 137 25.69 -5.89 10.94
N LEU A 138 24.75 -6.53 11.64
CA LEU A 138 23.50 -6.98 11.04
C LEU A 138 22.58 -5.80 10.70
N MET A 139 22.52 -4.79 11.54
CA MET A 139 21.71 -3.59 11.29
C MET A 139 22.27 -2.70 10.18
N GLU A 140 23.58 -2.63 10.00
CA GLU A 140 24.23 -1.92 8.90
C GLU A 140 24.11 -2.64 7.54
N SER A 141 23.69 -3.90 7.54
CA SER A 141 23.51 -4.68 6.32
C SER A 141 22.25 -4.30 5.56
N GLN A 142 22.32 -4.29 4.22
CA GLN A 142 21.14 -4.09 3.35
C GLN A 142 20.01 -5.10 3.64
N HIS A 143 20.34 -6.29 4.13
CA HIS A 143 19.36 -7.32 4.49
C HIS A 143 18.47 -6.93 5.66
N PHE A 144 18.90 -5.99 6.51
CA PHE A 144 18.06 -5.45 7.58
C PHE A 144 16.82 -4.75 7.02
N GLY A 145 17.03 -3.86 6.04
CA GLY A 145 15.92 -3.18 5.37
C GLY A 145 15.04 -4.14 4.57
N GLU A 146 15.63 -5.14 3.88
CA GLU A 146 14.86 -6.18 3.17
C GLU A 146 13.96 -6.96 4.14
N ARG A 147 14.48 -7.35 5.30
CA ARG A 147 13.72 -8.06 6.33
C ARG A 147 12.61 -7.20 6.95
N SER A 148 12.94 -5.98 7.32
CA SER A 148 11.99 -5.03 7.92
C SER A 148 10.88 -4.65 6.92
N ALA A 149 11.26 -4.44 5.66
CA ALA A 149 10.33 -4.13 4.59
C ALA A 149 9.29 -5.23 4.35
N GLN A 150 9.61 -6.52 4.55
CA GLN A 150 8.62 -7.60 4.41
C GLN A 150 7.41 -7.37 5.30
N HIS A 151 7.62 -7.01 6.57
CA HIS A 151 6.53 -6.75 7.51
C HIS A 151 5.72 -5.52 7.11
N TRP A 152 6.41 -4.46 6.63
CA TRP A 152 5.71 -3.26 6.17
C TRP A 152 4.91 -3.51 4.89
N LEU A 153 5.47 -4.25 3.93
CA LEU A 153 4.80 -4.57 2.66
C LEU A 153 3.54 -5.42 2.88
N ASP A 154 3.53 -6.32 3.87
CA ASP A 154 2.34 -7.06 4.28
C ASP A 154 1.25 -6.12 4.81
N VAL A 155 1.61 -5.18 5.70
CA VAL A 155 0.69 -4.18 6.23
C VAL A 155 0.19 -3.24 5.13
N ALA A 156 1.07 -2.82 4.22
CA ALA A 156 0.73 -1.99 3.06
C ALA A 156 -0.08 -2.75 2.00
N ARG A 157 -0.25 -4.06 2.12
CA ARG A 157 -0.94 -4.93 1.15
C ARG A 157 -0.27 -4.90 -0.22
N TYR A 158 1.07 -4.85 -0.23
CA TYR A 158 1.85 -4.79 -1.46
C TYR A 158 1.52 -5.94 -2.41
N ALA A 159 1.32 -5.62 -3.69
CA ALA A 159 1.20 -6.58 -4.76
C ALA A 159 1.67 -5.99 -6.09
N ASP A 160 2.32 -6.80 -6.90
CA ASP A 160 2.76 -6.43 -8.26
C ASP A 160 1.60 -6.40 -9.27
N THR A 161 0.39 -6.80 -8.84
CA THR A 161 -0.81 -6.84 -9.66
C THR A 161 -1.98 -6.11 -9.01
N ALA A 162 -3.01 -5.80 -9.80
CA ALA A 162 -4.16 -5.02 -9.35
C ALA A 162 -5.20 -5.82 -8.55
N GLY A 163 -5.08 -7.15 -8.53
CA GLY A 163 -6.09 -8.04 -7.94
C GLY A 163 -7.40 -8.08 -8.73
N LEU A 164 -8.40 -8.76 -8.16
CA LEU A 164 -9.71 -8.98 -8.77
C LEU A 164 -9.64 -9.83 -10.05
N SER A 165 -10.70 -9.76 -10.89
CA SER A 165 -10.86 -10.70 -12.01
C SER A 165 -9.86 -10.51 -13.15
N ASN A 166 -9.43 -9.28 -13.39
CA ASN A 166 -8.50 -8.97 -14.48
C ASN A 166 -7.04 -9.00 -14.05
N ASP A 167 -6.77 -8.82 -12.80
CA ASP A 167 -5.45 -8.92 -12.15
C ASP A 167 -4.29 -8.31 -12.97
N TYR A 168 -4.46 -7.06 -13.36
CA TYR A 168 -3.50 -6.34 -14.19
C TYR A 168 -2.16 -6.13 -13.50
N GLU A 169 -1.06 -6.35 -14.23
CA GLU A 169 0.29 -6.03 -13.76
C GLU A 169 0.41 -4.52 -13.45
N ARG A 170 1.06 -4.23 -12.33
CA ARG A 170 1.46 -2.88 -11.90
C ARG A 170 2.95 -2.72 -12.10
N SER A 171 3.33 -2.35 -13.30
CA SER A 171 4.71 -2.45 -13.81
C SER A 171 5.77 -1.76 -12.96
N ASN A 172 5.42 -0.66 -12.26
CA ASN A 172 6.36 0.17 -11.49
C ASN A 172 6.21 0.02 -9.95
N MET A 173 5.42 -0.95 -9.46
CA MET A 173 5.25 -1.15 -8.02
C MET A 173 6.54 -1.56 -7.29
N TRP A 174 7.49 -2.18 -7.98
CA TRP A 174 8.80 -2.50 -7.44
C TRP A 174 9.52 -1.26 -6.85
N ARG A 175 9.27 -0.06 -7.38
CA ARG A 175 9.85 1.19 -6.89
C ARG A 175 9.39 1.48 -5.46
N TYR A 176 8.11 1.24 -5.13
CA TYR A 176 7.61 1.39 -3.77
C TYR A 176 8.22 0.37 -2.82
N ARG A 177 8.35 -0.90 -3.23
CA ARG A 177 9.05 -1.92 -2.44
C ARG A 177 10.47 -1.46 -2.09
N ASP A 178 11.19 -0.99 -3.08
CA ASP A 178 12.58 -0.56 -2.91
C ASP A 178 12.68 0.74 -2.09
N TYR A 179 11.70 1.66 -2.22
CA TYR A 179 11.54 2.82 -1.32
C TYR A 179 11.41 2.38 0.14
N VAL A 180 10.58 1.39 0.43
CA VAL A 180 10.39 0.87 1.78
C VAL A 180 11.69 0.27 2.32
N VAL A 181 12.38 -0.55 1.51
CA VAL A 181 13.68 -1.14 1.89
C VAL A 181 14.71 -0.04 2.21
N ARG A 182 14.85 0.97 1.35
CA ARG A 182 15.75 2.10 1.60
C ARG A 182 15.38 2.87 2.86
N SER A 183 14.10 3.14 3.05
CA SER A 183 13.62 3.88 4.24
C SER A 183 14.02 3.20 5.56
N PHE A 184 13.99 1.86 5.62
CA PHE A 184 14.47 1.11 6.80
C PHE A 184 15.98 1.09 6.90
N ASN A 185 16.73 0.95 5.81
CA ASN A 185 18.19 0.96 5.82
C ASN A 185 18.78 2.33 6.17
N GLU A 186 18.06 3.41 5.86
CA GLU A 186 18.45 4.80 6.15
C GLU A 186 17.94 5.30 7.51
N ASP A 187 17.28 4.42 8.27
CA ASP A 187 16.63 4.78 9.56
C ASP A 187 15.75 6.03 9.43
N LYS A 188 14.95 6.09 8.36
CA LYS A 188 14.06 7.23 8.09
C LYS A 188 13.13 7.47 9.27
N PRO A 189 13.04 8.70 9.83
CA PRO A 189 12.10 9.01 10.91
C PRO A 189 10.67 8.57 10.57
N TYR A 190 10.02 7.88 11.51
CA TYR A 190 8.73 7.24 11.25
C TYR A 190 7.62 8.23 10.91
N ASP A 191 7.61 9.40 11.53
CA ASP A 191 6.69 10.49 11.21
C ASP A 191 6.86 10.96 9.76
N ARG A 192 8.11 11.10 9.30
CA ARG A 192 8.43 11.44 7.92
C ARG A 192 7.97 10.34 6.96
N PHE A 193 8.22 9.08 7.29
CA PHE A 193 7.81 7.92 6.52
C PHE A 193 6.28 7.85 6.36
N ILE A 194 5.51 8.19 7.40
CA ILE A 194 4.04 8.29 7.33
C ILE A 194 3.61 9.39 6.35
N VAL A 195 4.15 10.61 6.54
CA VAL A 195 3.73 11.78 5.76
C VAL A 195 4.03 11.58 4.28
N GLU A 196 5.19 11.01 3.93
CA GLU A 196 5.56 10.71 2.55
C GLU A 196 4.57 9.75 1.87
N GLN A 197 4.08 8.75 2.58
CA GLN A 197 3.15 7.76 2.02
C GLN A 197 1.71 8.27 1.88
N ILE A 198 1.32 9.26 2.67
CA ILE A 198 -0.05 9.80 2.64
C ILE A 198 -0.14 11.06 1.77
N ALA A 199 0.88 11.93 1.81
CA ALA A 199 0.88 13.25 1.19
C ALA A 199 2.20 13.57 0.48
N GLY A 200 2.92 12.56 -0.01
CA GLY A 200 4.18 12.72 -0.71
C GLY A 200 4.05 13.53 -1.99
N ASP A 201 2.94 13.43 -2.70
CA ASP A 201 2.64 14.25 -3.88
C ASP A 201 2.48 15.73 -3.55
N GLU A 202 1.84 16.07 -2.43
CA GLU A 202 1.75 17.46 -1.95
C GLU A 202 3.12 18.00 -1.50
N LEU A 203 3.94 17.16 -0.88
CA LEU A 203 5.32 17.52 -0.55
C LEU A 203 6.15 17.75 -1.81
N TRP A 204 6.00 16.88 -2.81
CA TRP A 204 6.69 17.00 -4.10
C TRP A 204 6.28 18.27 -4.84
N GLU A 205 5.01 18.65 -4.82
CA GLU A 205 4.52 19.87 -5.46
C GLU A 205 5.12 21.15 -4.85
N LYS A 206 5.39 21.14 -3.56
CA LYS A 206 6.00 22.27 -2.83
C LYS A 206 7.51 22.41 -3.04
N GLN A 207 8.20 21.39 -3.58
CA GLN A 207 9.63 21.47 -3.86
C GLN A 207 9.90 22.35 -5.08
N PRO A 208 11.03 23.10 -5.10
CA PRO A 208 11.55 23.74 -6.31
C PRO A 208 11.75 22.72 -7.45
N ILE A 209 11.64 23.16 -8.69
CA ILE A 209 11.67 22.27 -9.87
C ILE A 209 12.98 21.48 -9.96
N ASP A 210 14.09 22.12 -9.62
CA ASP A 210 15.45 21.57 -9.63
C ASP A 210 15.79 20.68 -8.42
N GLU A 211 14.94 20.69 -7.39
CA GLU A 211 15.09 19.88 -6.17
C GLU A 211 14.04 18.77 -6.07
N LYS A 212 13.24 18.55 -7.11
CA LYS A 212 12.14 17.58 -7.06
C LYS A 212 12.65 16.16 -6.87
N ASN A 213 12.20 15.54 -5.76
CA ASN A 213 12.54 14.17 -5.42
C ASN A 213 11.40 13.22 -5.79
N SER A 214 11.60 12.41 -6.83
CA SER A 214 10.64 11.41 -7.28
C SER A 214 10.26 10.39 -6.21
N GLU A 215 11.10 10.19 -5.21
CA GLU A 215 10.81 9.27 -4.11
C GLU A 215 9.54 9.63 -3.35
N LEU A 216 9.21 10.92 -3.26
CA LEU A 216 7.97 11.40 -2.64
C LEU A 216 6.72 10.94 -3.42
N LEU A 217 6.78 10.91 -4.76
CA LEU A 217 5.69 10.37 -5.58
C LEU A 217 5.60 8.84 -5.45
N ILE A 218 6.75 8.15 -5.41
CA ILE A 218 6.83 6.70 -5.23
C ILE A 218 6.20 6.29 -3.90
N ALA A 219 6.46 7.04 -2.82
CA ALA A 219 5.91 6.77 -1.49
C ALA A 219 4.38 6.75 -1.48
N THR A 220 3.71 7.64 -2.24
CA THR A 220 2.23 7.68 -2.32
C THR A 220 1.60 6.43 -2.94
N SER A 221 2.40 5.54 -3.50
CA SER A 221 1.94 4.23 -3.96
C SER A 221 1.30 3.39 -2.85
N PHE A 222 1.57 3.68 -1.57
CA PHE A 222 0.84 3.11 -0.44
C PHE A 222 -0.69 3.22 -0.62
N LEU A 223 -1.19 4.38 -1.06
CA LEU A 223 -2.61 4.60 -1.31
C LEU A 223 -3.12 3.84 -2.54
N ARG A 224 -2.21 3.39 -3.42
CA ARG A 224 -2.54 2.66 -4.66
C ARG A 224 -2.59 1.14 -4.48
N MET A 225 -2.15 0.59 -3.34
CA MET A 225 -2.00 -0.86 -3.14
C MET A 225 -3.31 -1.65 -3.19
N GLY A 226 -4.43 -1.03 -2.85
CA GLY A 226 -5.74 -1.69 -2.87
C GLY A 226 -6.14 -2.24 -4.24
N PRO A 227 -7.06 -3.20 -4.30
CA PRO A 227 -7.55 -3.77 -5.55
C PRO A 227 -8.28 -2.70 -6.38
N TRP A 228 -8.06 -2.73 -7.70
CA TRP A 228 -8.67 -1.78 -8.62
C TRP A 228 -9.03 -2.44 -9.95
N ASP A 229 -10.32 -2.58 -10.24
CA ASP A 229 -10.81 -3.09 -11.53
C ASP A 229 -12.08 -2.33 -11.99
N PRO A 230 -11.91 -1.18 -12.67
CA PRO A 230 -13.04 -0.38 -13.14
C PRO A 230 -13.79 -1.01 -14.31
N ALA A 231 -13.29 -2.14 -14.88
CA ALA A 231 -13.97 -2.85 -15.96
C ALA A 231 -15.11 -3.73 -15.45
N MET A 232 -15.06 -4.16 -14.18
CA MET A 232 -16.03 -5.09 -13.58
C MET A 232 -17.20 -4.38 -12.87
N VAL A 233 -17.05 -3.10 -12.54
CA VAL A 233 -18.08 -2.32 -11.84
C VAL A 233 -18.19 -0.91 -12.44
N LEU A 234 -19.28 -0.23 -12.16
CA LEU A 234 -19.46 1.16 -12.61
C LEU A 234 -18.38 2.07 -11.99
N LYS A 235 -17.88 3.03 -12.75
CA LYS A 235 -16.80 3.94 -12.31
C LYS A 235 -17.05 4.61 -10.95
N PRO A 236 -18.26 5.14 -10.63
CA PRO A 236 -18.53 5.69 -9.30
C PRO A 236 -18.42 4.64 -8.19
N GLN A 237 -18.86 3.41 -8.44
CA GLN A 237 -18.76 2.32 -7.50
C GLN A 237 -17.28 1.89 -7.29
N ALA A 238 -16.49 1.79 -8.37
CA ALA A 238 -15.06 1.50 -8.29
C ALA A 238 -14.34 2.56 -7.42
N ARG A 239 -14.67 3.84 -7.60
CA ARG A 239 -14.13 4.93 -6.79
C ARG A 239 -14.52 4.80 -5.31
N GLN A 240 -15.76 4.46 -5.02
CA GLN A 240 -16.22 4.29 -3.64
C GLN A 240 -15.49 3.12 -2.96
N LEU A 241 -15.31 1.99 -3.66
CA LEU A 241 -14.56 0.85 -3.16
C LEU A 241 -13.09 1.22 -2.90
N TYR A 242 -12.48 1.97 -3.80
CA TYR A 242 -11.11 2.46 -3.64
C TYR A 242 -10.95 3.35 -2.40
N LEU A 243 -11.81 4.36 -2.23
CA LEU A 243 -11.74 5.26 -1.07
C LEU A 243 -12.00 4.52 0.25
N ASP A 244 -12.93 3.58 0.26
CA ASP A 244 -13.20 2.72 1.41
C ASP A 244 -11.97 1.88 1.78
N ASP A 245 -11.26 1.36 0.79
CA ASP A 245 -10.03 0.61 0.99
C ASP A 245 -8.89 1.50 1.51
N VAL A 246 -8.71 2.70 0.96
CA VAL A 246 -7.72 3.69 1.43
C VAL A 246 -7.96 4.05 2.89
N VAL A 247 -9.19 4.41 3.25
CA VAL A 247 -9.58 4.76 4.61
C VAL A 247 -9.26 3.62 5.59
N ASN A 248 -9.64 2.40 5.20
CA ASN A 248 -9.39 1.23 6.04
C ASN A 248 -7.88 0.94 6.16
N ALA A 249 -7.13 1.05 5.07
CA ALA A 249 -5.69 0.80 5.08
C ALA A 249 -4.93 1.82 5.96
N VAL A 250 -5.21 3.11 5.79
CA VAL A 250 -4.59 4.17 6.60
C VAL A 250 -4.96 4.00 8.07
N GLY A 251 -6.23 3.72 8.37
CA GLY A 251 -6.68 3.51 9.75
C GLY A 251 -6.04 2.30 10.42
N GLN A 252 -5.97 1.17 9.73
CA GLN A 252 -5.32 -0.04 10.27
C GLN A 252 -3.83 0.12 10.43
N THR A 253 -3.16 0.71 9.44
CA THR A 253 -1.70 0.81 9.41
C THR A 253 -1.17 1.85 10.42
N PHE A 254 -1.75 3.04 10.44
CA PHE A 254 -1.20 4.17 11.21
C PHE A 254 -1.93 4.45 12.52
N LEU A 255 -3.20 4.00 12.65
CA LEU A 255 -4.00 4.21 13.85
C LEU A 255 -4.36 2.91 14.58
N SER A 256 -3.89 1.76 14.10
CA SER A 256 -4.21 0.42 14.63
C SER A 256 -5.72 0.19 14.81
N THR A 257 -6.54 0.80 13.94
CA THR A 257 -8.00 0.85 14.05
C THR A 257 -8.69 0.24 12.85
N THR A 258 -9.60 -0.69 13.08
CA THR A 258 -10.37 -1.36 12.03
C THR A 258 -11.52 -0.47 11.56
N MET A 259 -11.29 0.36 10.53
CA MET A 259 -12.26 1.33 10.02
C MET A 259 -13.52 0.69 9.42
N ARG A 260 -13.45 -0.50 8.86
CA ARG A 260 -14.61 -1.17 8.25
C ARG A 260 -15.76 -1.44 9.22
N CYS A 261 -15.45 -1.64 10.50
CA CYS A 261 -16.48 -1.96 11.50
C CYS A 261 -17.44 -0.81 11.70
N PHE A 262 -16.95 0.43 11.79
CA PHE A 262 -17.80 1.59 12.08
C PHE A 262 -18.21 2.41 10.85
N LYS A 263 -18.09 1.82 9.67
CA LYS A 263 -18.71 2.32 8.43
C LYS A 263 -20.24 2.24 8.47
N CYS A 264 -20.80 1.16 9.00
CA CYS A 264 -22.24 0.88 9.01
C CYS A 264 -22.90 1.13 10.37
N HIS A 265 -22.16 0.96 11.46
CA HIS A 265 -22.61 1.17 12.83
C HIS A 265 -21.43 1.60 13.68
N ASP A 266 -21.66 2.17 14.86
CA ASP A 266 -20.58 2.59 15.73
C ASP A 266 -19.72 1.39 16.16
N HIS A 267 -18.40 1.63 16.37
CA HIS A 267 -17.47 0.55 16.71
C HIS A 267 -17.89 -0.17 18.00
N LYS A 268 -17.81 -1.49 18.00
CA LYS A 268 -18.34 -2.29 19.11
C LYS A 268 -17.60 -2.07 20.43
N PHE A 269 -16.29 -1.88 20.38
CA PHE A 269 -15.42 -1.85 21.56
C PHE A 269 -14.81 -0.46 21.79
N ASP A 270 -14.49 0.26 20.75
CA ASP A 270 -13.79 1.55 20.82
C ASP A 270 -14.76 2.73 20.76
N PRO A 271 -14.36 3.90 21.31
CA PRO A 271 -15.19 5.11 21.30
C PRO A 271 -15.21 5.80 19.92
N LEU A 272 -15.50 5.04 18.87
CA LEU A 272 -15.46 5.44 17.46
C LEU A 272 -16.86 5.35 16.84
N PRO A 273 -17.61 6.46 16.76
CA PRO A 273 -18.92 6.47 16.12
C PRO A 273 -18.78 6.42 14.59
N THR A 274 -19.81 5.91 13.92
CA THR A 274 -19.95 5.89 12.45
C THR A 274 -19.63 7.25 11.81
N LYS A 275 -20.00 8.34 12.48
CA LYS A 275 -19.69 9.71 12.03
C LYS A 275 -18.18 9.93 11.82
N ASP A 276 -17.33 9.33 12.63
CA ASP A 276 -15.87 9.49 12.53
C ASP A 276 -15.30 8.71 11.33
N TYR A 277 -15.92 7.59 10.94
CA TYR A 277 -15.60 6.95 9.67
C TYR A 277 -15.81 7.92 8.51
N TYR A 278 -16.96 8.58 8.42
CA TYR A 278 -17.25 9.50 7.31
C TYR A 278 -16.43 10.80 7.38
N ARG A 279 -16.05 11.26 8.57
CA ARG A 279 -15.09 12.36 8.73
C ARG A 279 -13.72 11.98 8.18
N PHE A 280 -13.24 10.79 8.51
CA PHE A 280 -11.97 10.28 8.02
C PHE A 280 -12.03 9.99 6.51
N TYR A 281 -13.13 9.41 6.02
CA TYR A 281 -13.38 9.22 4.59
C TYR A 281 -13.33 10.55 3.82
N SER A 282 -13.84 11.64 4.38
CA SER A 282 -13.84 12.95 3.73
C SER A 282 -12.44 13.52 3.51
N VAL A 283 -11.46 13.15 4.32
CA VAL A 283 -10.04 13.54 4.14
C VAL A 283 -9.53 13.06 2.77
N PHE A 284 -9.91 11.85 2.37
CA PHE A 284 -9.47 11.24 1.12
C PHE A 284 -10.45 11.46 -0.05
N SER A 285 -11.52 12.21 0.15
CA SER A 285 -12.58 12.39 -0.86
C SER A 285 -12.06 13.05 -2.15
N GLN A 286 -11.00 13.85 -2.08
CA GLN A 286 -10.35 14.50 -3.23
C GLN A 286 -9.25 13.63 -3.87
N THR A 287 -8.78 12.59 -3.20
CA THR A 287 -7.72 11.70 -3.69
C THR A 287 -8.17 11.00 -4.96
N GLN A 288 -7.34 11.04 -6.00
CA GLN A 288 -7.58 10.40 -7.28
C GLN A 288 -6.40 9.54 -7.69
N LEU A 289 -6.69 8.43 -8.36
CA LEU A 289 -5.67 7.64 -9.02
C LEU A 289 -5.23 8.39 -10.28
N ALA A 290 -3.95 8.73 -10.34
CA ALA A 290 -3.30 9.35 -11.49
C ALA A 290 -1.94 8.71 -11.72
N GLU A 291 -1.53 8.63 -12.98
CA GLU A 291 -0.17 8.28 -13.36
C GLU A 291 0.61 9.58 -13.52
N ARG A 292 1.72 9.69 -12.80
CA ARG A 292 2.58 10.87 -12.82
C ARG A 292 4.00 10.44 -13.19
N PRO A 293 4.68 11.16 -14.10
CA PRO A 293 6.09 10.90 -14.38
C PRO A 293 6.91 11.09 -13.11
N ALA A 294 7.73 10.10 -12.79
CA ALA A 294 8.63 10.12 -11.65
C ALA A 294 9.99 9.61 -12.12
N GLU A 295 10.92 10.50 -12.39
CA GLU A 295 12.26 10.15 -12.89
C GLU A 295 12.90 9.06 -12.02
N PHE A 296 13.69 8.21 -12.66
CA PHE A 296 14.48 7.22 -11.93
C PHE A 296 15.51 7.91 -11.07
N ILE A 297 15.65 7.46 -9.82
CA ILE A 297 16.65 7.98 -8.88
C ILE A 297 17.91 7.11 -8.92
N GLU A 298 19.04 7.68 -8.51
CA GLU A 298 20.36 7.03 -8.55
C GLU A 298 20.40 5.73 -7.74
N GLN A 299 19.64 5.66 -6.64
CA GLN A 299 19.58 4.51 -5.74
C GLN A 299 18.76 3.34 -6.30
N GLU A 300 18.03 3.53 -7.39
CA GLU A 300 17.24 2.44 -7.99
C GLU A 300 18.13 1.49 -8.80
N ASN A 301 17.87 0.19 -8.67
CA ASN A 301 18.60 -0.82 -9.42
C ASN A 301 18.11 -0.91 -10.88
N LEU A 302 18.72 -0.14 -11.74
CA LEU A 302 18.41 -0.11 -13.17
C LEU A 302 19.21 -1.13 -14.00
N ARG A 303 19.92 -2.07 -13.35
CA ARG A 303 20.71 -3.07 -14.05
C ARG A 303 19.83 -3.94 -14.96
N GLY A 304 20.20 -4.00 -16.24
CA GLY A 304 19.47 -4.77 -17.24
C GLY A 304 18.23 -4.10 -17.81
N MET A 305 17.85 -2.89 -17.37
CA MET A 305 16.66 -2.17 -17.85
C MET A 305 16.66 -2.01 -19.39
N ASN A 306 17.77 -1.58 -20.00
CA ASN A 306 17.85 -1.42 -21.46
C ASN A 306 17.63 -2.74 -22.20
N ALA A 307 18.28 -3.82 -21.78
CA ALA A 307 18.10 -5.14 -22.39
C ALA A 307 16.67 -5.67 -22.21
N GLY A 308 16.08 -5.44 -21.05
CA GLY A 308 14.68 -5.78 -20.77
C GLY A 308 13.71 -4.97 -21.64
N LYS A 309 13.95 -3.67 -21.81
CA LYS A 309 13.17 -2.79 -22.70
C LYS A 309 13.19 -3.30 -24.14
N GLU A 310 14.38 -3.52 -24.71
CA GLU A 310 14.54 -4.05 -26.05
C GLU A 310 13.85 -5.40 -26.26
N ALA A 311 13.96 -6.31 -25.31
CA ALA A 311 13.27 -7.60 -25.36
C ALA A 311 11.74 -7.42 -25.38
N THR A 312 11.21 -6.54 -24.52
CA THR A 312 9.77 -6.25 -24.44
C THR A 312 9.27 -5.57 -25.73
N GLU A 313 10.00 -4.62 -26.28
CA GLU A 313 9.69 -3.97 -27.56
C GLU A 313 9.65 -4.98 -28.73
N LYS A 314 10.58 -5.92 -28.78
CA LYS A 314 10.57 -7.02 -29.77
C LYS A 314 9.33 -7.88 -29.64
N MET A 315 8.93 -8.24 -28.41
CA MET A 315 7.72 -9.05 -28.18
C MET A 315 6.44 -8.28 -28.53
N LEU A 316 6.38 -6.99 -28.19
CA LEU A 316 5.28 -6.11 -28.57
C LEU A 316 5.14 -5.98 -30.09
N SER A 317 6.25 -5.73 -30.79
CA SER A 317 6.29 -5.65 -32.25
C SER A 317 5.85 -6.95 -32.89
N PHE A 318 6.30 -8.09 -32.38
CA PHE A 318 5.86 -9.40 -32.85
C PHE A 318 4.34 -9.60 -32.67
N ALA A 319 3.82 -9.25 -31.51
CA ALA A 319 2.39 -9.39 -31.20
C ALA A 319 1.54 -8.51 -32.14
N LYS A 320 1.94 -7.23 -32.32
CA LYS A 320 1.26 -6.29 -33.23
C LYS A 320 1.29 -6.74 -34.67
N ASN A 321 2.44 -7.12 -35.20
CA ASN A 321 2.58 -7.56 -36.57
C ASN A 321 1.71 -8.81 -36.86
N LYS A 322 1.70 -9.74 -35.91
CA LYS A 322 0.86 -10.97 -36.05
C LYS A 322 -0.63 -10.69 -35.87
N TYR A 323 -1.00 -9.74 -35.06
CA TYR A 323 -2.38 -9.28 -34.93
C TYR A 323 -2.82 -8.61 -36.25
N GLU A 324 -2.05 -7.67 -36.78
CA GLU A 324 -2.35 -6.95 -38.02
C GLU A 324 -2.47 -7.87 -39.22
N GLU A 325 -1.58 -8.88 -39.37
CA GLU A 325 -1.64 -9.90 -40.41
C GLU A 325 -3.00 -10.60 -40.41
N LEU A 326 -3.44 -11.07 -39.25
CA LEU A 326 -4.72 -11.79 -39.13
C LEU A 326 -5.93 -10.84 -39.24
N TYR A 327 -5.82 -9.64 -38.72
CA TYR A 327 -6.86 -8.62 -38.79
C TYR A 327 -7.08 -8.18 -40.23
N ASN A 328 -6.03 -7.94 -41.01
CA ASN A 328 -6.12 -7.57 -42.41
C ASN A 328 -6.73 -8.71 -43.26
N LYS A 329 -6.37 -9.96 -42.98
CA LYS A 329 -7.00 -11.12 -43.62
C LYS A 329 -8.50 -11.15 -43.36
N GLN A 330 -8.92 -10.88 -42.10
CA GLN A 330 -10.35 -10.81 -41.74
C GLN A 330 -11.05 -9.64 -42.45
N GLU A 331 -10.44 -8.48 -42.53
CA GLU A 331 -11.02 -7.30 -43.18
C GLU A 331 -11.14 -7.47 -44.69
N GLU A 332 -10.18 -8.10 -45.34
CA GLU A 332 -10.27 -8.43 -46.77
C GLU A 332 -11.43 -9.43 -47.06
N ALA A 333 -11.61 -10.42 -46.19
CA ALA A 333 -12.75 -11.33 -46.29
C ALA A 333 -14.07 -10.60 -46.01
N ALA A 334 -14.09 -9.66 -45.09
CA ALA A 334 -15.27 -8.82 -44.83
C ALA A 334 -15.63 -7.94 -46.04
N LYS A 335 -14.65 -7.31 -46.69
CA LYS A 335 -14.85 -6.52 -47.92
C LYS A 335 -15.49 -7.37 -49.02
N LYS A 336 -14.99 -8.60 -49.24
CA LYS A 336 -15.56 -9.55 -50.21
C LYS A 336 -17.00 -9.89 -49.87
N TRP A 337 -17.30 -10.18 -48.61
CA TRP A 337 -18.66 -10.49 -48.17
C TRP A 337 -19.63 -9.32 -48.46
N PHE A 338 -19.24 -8.06 -48.14
CA PHE A 338 -20.07 -6.90 -48.43
C PHE A 338 -20.31 -6.71 -49.94
N ALA A 339 -19.29 -6.93 -50.77
CA ALA A 339 -19.41 -6.86 -52.23
C ALA A 339 -20.36 -7.94 -52.78
N GLU A 340 -20.25 -9.18 -52.33
CA GLU A 340 -21.12 -10.28 -52.72
C GLU A 340 -22.59 -10.04 -52.37
N HIS A 341 -22.83 -9.37 -51.21
CA HIS A 341 -24.16 -9.01 -50.75
C HIS A 341 -24.64 -7.64 -51.27
N LYS A 342 -23.91 -7.00 -52.20
CA LYS A 342 -24.22 -5.68 -52.79
C LYS A 342 -24.44 -4.59 -51.73
N LYS A 343 -23.69 -4.66 -50.60
CA LYS A 343 -23.73 -3.74 -49.48
C LYS A 343 -22.47 -2.89 -49.46
N LYS A 344 -22.57 -1.65 -48.91
CA LYS A 344 -21.41 -0.79 -48.72
C LYS A 344 -20.55 -1.31 -47.59
N TYR A 345 -19.24 -1.44 -47.84
CA TYR A 345 -18.31 -1.86 -46.80
C TYR A 345 -18.33 -0.91 -45.62
N LEU A 346 -18.34 -1.48 -44.39
CA LEU A 346 -18.19 -0.82 -43.12
C LEU A 346 -17.06 -1.49 -42.33
N ASP A 347 -16.23 -0.69 -41.68
CA ASP A 347 -15.17 -1.17 -40.78
C ASP A 347 -15.73 -1.90 -39.54
N GLU A 348 -14.89 -2.63 -38.81
CA GLU A 348 -15.31 -3.46 -37.67
C GLU A 348 -16.13 -2.69 -36.65
N ASN A 349 -15.74 -1.45 -36.32
CA ASN A 349 -16.43 -0.65 -35.31
C ASN A 349 -17.84 -0.28 -35.74
N LYS A 350 -18.01 0.13 -36.98
CA LYS A 350 -19.32 0.54 -37.54
C LYS A 350 -20.25 -0.65 -37.74
N ARG A 351 -19.72 -1.80 -38.18
CA ARG A 351 -20.53 -3.02 -38.41
C ARG A 351 -20.91 -3.75 -37.12
N ARG A 352 -20.24 -3.46 -36.00
CA ARG A 352 -20.51 -4.15 -34.72
C ARG A 352 -21.95 -4.00 -34.25
N SER A 353 -22.56 -2.82 -34.45
CA SER A 353 -23.93 -2.49 -34.04
C SER A 353 -25.01 -2.93 -35.04
N LEU A 354 -24.65 -3.43 -36.23
CA LEU A 354 -25.62 -3.88 -37.21
C LEU A 354 -26.28 -5.21 -36.78
N PRO A 355 -27.52 -5.49 -37.24
CA PRO A 355 -28.13 -6.80 -37.13
C PRO A 355 -27.24 -7.89 -37.76
N ASP A 356 -27.32 -9.11 -37.28
CA ASP A 356 -26.45 -10.22 -37.76
C ASP A 356 -26.64 -10.53 -39.24
N GLU A 357 -27.83 -10.30 -39.79
CA GLU A 357 -28.16 -10.46 -41.20
C GLU A 357 -27.54 -9.38 -42.11
N GLU A 358 -27.10 -8.28 -41.54
CA GLU A 358 -26.54 -7.13 -42.25
C GLU A 358 -25.02 -7.06 -42.21
N LYS A 359 -24.37 -7.94 -41.50
CA LYS A 359 -22.92 -7.98 -41.32
C LYS A 359 -22.34 -9.36 -41.58
N PRO A 360 -21.04 -9.44 -41.96
CA PRO A 360 -20.36 -10.73 -42.08
C PRO A 360 -20.24 -11.43 -40.72
N PRO A 361 -20.08 -12.77 -40.70
CA PRO A 361 -19.75 -13.50 -39.47
C PRO A 361 -18.55 -12.89 -38.75
N ARG A 362 -18.56 -12.95 -37.41
CA ARG A 362 -17.59 -12.22 -36.54
C ARG A 362 -16.13 -12.46 -36.91
N HIS A 363 -15.76 -13.61 -37.41
CA HIS A 363 -14.39 -13.96 -37.80
C HIS A 363 -14.30 -14.45 -39.22
N VAL A 364 -15.01 -13.74 -40.10
CA VAL A 364 -15.07 -14.08 -41.53
C VAL A 364 -13.66 -14.23 -42.14
N GLY A 365 -13.41 -15.27 -42.90
CA GLY A 365 -12.13 -15.52 -43.57
C GLY A 365 -11.03 -16.09 -42.70
N LEU A 366 -11.27 -16.32 -41.41
CA LEU A 366 -10.32 -16.95 -40.50
C LEU A 366 -10.73 -18.37 -40.15
N THR A 367 -9.77 -19.25 -40.08
CA THR A 367 -9.94 -20.59 -39.51
C THR A 367 -10.14 -20.53 -38.01
N PRO A 368 -10.67 -21.59 -37.35
CA PRO A 368 -10.78 -21.63 -35.88
C PRO A 368 -9.44 -21.40 -35.17
N THR A 369 -8.35 -21.95 -35.72
CA THR A 369 -6.99 -21.73 -35.18
C THR A 369 -6.55 -20.28 -35.30
N GLU A 370 -6.77 -19.65 -36.45
CA GLU A 370 -6.44 -18.22 -36.66
C GLU A 370 -7.29 -17.30 -35.79
N THR A 371 -8.57 -17.62 -35.60
CA THR A 371 -9.44 -16.92 -34.65
C THR A 371 -8.90 -16.98 -33.23
N GLY A 372 -8.44 -18.13 -32.77
CA GLY A 372 -7.78 -18.30 -31.50
C GLY A 372 -6.51 -17.45 -31.41
N ARG A 373 -5.66 -17.51 -32.44
CA ARG A 373 -4.42 -16.71 -32.51
C ARG A 373 -4.69 -15.21 -32.52
N LEU A 374 -5.69 -14.72 -33.23
CA LEU A 374 -6.07 -13.30 -33.25
C LEU A 374 -6.41 -12.78 -31.85
N LYS A 375 -7.20 -13.55 -31.09
CA LYS A 375 -7.56 -13.21 -29.71
C LYS A 375 -6.33 -13.17 -28.81
N VAL A 376 -5.44 -14.15 -28.90
CA VAL A 376 -4.20 -14.21 -28.12
C VAL A 376 -3.29 -13.03 -28.47
N ARG A 377 -3.09 -12.72 -29.75
CA ARG A 377 -2.21 -11.60 -30.15
C ARG A 377 -2.75 -10.25 -29.74
N ARG A 378 -4.06 -10.07 -29.71
CA ARG A 378 -4.69 -8.86 -29.16
C ARG A 378 -4.45 -8.73 -27.65
N GLN A 379 -4.50 -9.85 -26.93
CA GLN A 379 -4.19 -9.87 -25.49
C GLN A 379 -2.69 -9.62 -25.25
N ASP A 380 -1.82 -10.23 -26.04
CA ASP A 380 -0.37 -10.04 -25.98
C ASP A 380 0.02 -8.58 -26.21
N ASP A 381 -0.57 -7.90 -27.22
CA ASP A 381 -0.32 -6.46 -27.46
C ASP A 381 -0.58 -5.64 -26.19
N TRP A 382 -1.71 -5.90 -25.55
CA TRP A 382 -2.07 -5.20 -24.32
C TRP A 382 -1.13 -5.54 -23.13
N ILE A 383 -0.74 -6.80 -22.96
CA ILE A 383 0.19 -7.25 -21.92
C ILE A 383 1.57 -6.61 -22.11
N TRP A 384 2.11 -6.70 -23.34
CA TRP A 384 3.44 -6.17 -23.62
C TRP A 384 3.50 -4.63 -23.58
N THR A 385 2.43 -3.95 -23.96
CA THR A 385 2.32 -2.50 -23.80
C THR A 385 2.43 -2.11 -22.33
N ARG A 386 1.71 -2.81 -21.43
CA ARG A 386 1.83 -2.57 -19.99
C ARG A 386 3.20 -2.91 -19.43
N ARG A 387 3.80 -4.00 -19.86
CA ARG A 387 5.15 -4.36 -19.43
C ARG A 387 6.20 -3.34 -19.86
N LEU A 388 5.98 -2.66 -20.98
CA LEU A 388 6.87 -1.60 -21.43
C LEU A 388 6.87 -0.39 -20.48
N GLU A 389 5.77 -0.14 -19.76
CA GLU A 389 5.66 0.93 -18.76
C GLU A 389 6.72 0.79 -17.64
N ARG A 390 7.17 -0.44 -17.33
CA ARG A 390 8.24 -0.69 -16.34
C ARG A 390 9.54 0.04 -16.65
N TYR A 391 9.80 0.32 -17.91
CA TYR A 391 11.03 0.92 -18.41
C TYR A 391 10.88 2.43 -18.68
N GLN A 392 9.80 3.01 -18.23
CA GLN A 392 9.50 4.44 -18.34
C GLN A 392 9.41 5.02 -16.91
N PRO A 393 10.05 6.17 -16.68
CA PRO A 393 10.00 6.84 -15.39
C PRO A 393 8.63 7.42 -15.05
#